data_4ba0adf7782a7696fc1a5387e0a6ec61
#
_entry.id   4ba0adf7782a7696fc1a5387e0a6ec61
#
_cell.length_a   1.000
_cell.length_b   1.000
_cell.length_c   1.000
_cell.angle_alpha   90.00
_cell.angle_beta   90.00
_cell.angle_gamma   90.00
#
_symmetry.space_group_name_H-M   'P 1'
#
loop_
_entity.id
_entity.type
_entity.pdbx_description
1 polymer ?
#
loop_
_entity_poly.entity_id
_entity_poly.type
_entity_poly.pdbx_seq_one_letter_code
_entity_poly.pdbx_strand_id
1 'polypeptide(L)'
;MLELKIMGYCESFREKWDDFVMNHSVNGTFLQTRRFLEYHRNRFEDVSLVIYKGNDTVVAVIPACAICDEGKKEFCAHCGSTFGGIVMSDLFYDIEHVDAVMTVLESTLRKQGYHRVRLKLTSEIFAGQNGNLLYYFLFQRGYSSYDELSCYIDFASYDEDIASNFTSGRRRDYKYSLKNELTFQKLGERQQIADFYGILCGNLEKFGAKPVHSFEELLEFKESRLLDIVEFYGVYHENQMIA
;
A
#
# COMPACT_ATOMS: atom_id res chain seq x y z
N MET A 1 -27.00 -19.34 3.01
CA MET A 1 -26.08 -18.20 2.99
C MET A 1 -24.96 -18.48 3.96
N LEU A 2 -23.76 -18.19 3.57
CA LEU A 2 -22.56 -18.33 4.41
C LEU A 2 -22.67 -17.32 5.56
N GLU A 3 -22.58 -17.78 6.80
CA GLU A 3 -22.68 -16.91 7.97
C GLU A 3 -21.27 -16.39 8.31
N LEU A 4 -21.04 -15.10 8.04
CA LEU A 4 -19.80 -14.39 8.38
C LEU A 4 -20.06 -13.40 9.52
N LYS A 5 -19.05 -13.26 10.39
CA LYS A 5 -19.03 -12.26 11.46
C LYS A 5 -18.05 -11.15 11.09
N ILE A 6 -18.41 -9.90 11.36
CA ILE A 6 -17.56 -8.74 11.15
C ILE A 6 -17.32 -8.04 12.49
N MET A 7 -16.05 -7.68 12.73
CA MET A 7 -15.62 -7.00 13.96
C MET A 7 -14.67 -5.86 13.61
N GLY A 8 -14.66 -4.83 14.45
CA GLY A 8 -13.63 -3.80 14.38
C GLY A 8 -12.25 -4.36 14.74
N TYR A 9 -11.22 -3.83 14.12
CA TYR A 9 -9.85 -4.12 14.52
C TYR A 9 -9.60 -3.75 15.99
N CYS A 10 -8.77 -4.54 16.66
CA CYS A 10 -8.25 -4.24 17.99
C CYS A 10 -6.75 -4.60 18.05
N GLU A 11 -6.00 -3.90 18.89
CA GLU A 11 -4.55 -4.03 19.04
C GLU A 11 -4.09 -5.49 19.29
N SER A 12 -4.87 -6.27 20.04
CA SER A 12 -4.55 -7.68 20.31
C SER A 12 -4.57 -8.57 19.05
N PHE A 13 -5.10 -8.06 17.94
CA PHE A 13 -5.14 -8.79 16.67
C PHE A 13 -4.00 -8.38 15.71
N ARG A 14 -3.13 -7.47 16.09
CA ARG A 14 -2.09 -6.88 15.25
C ARG A 14 -1.20 -7.92 14.54
N GLU A 15 -0.60 -8.82 15.30
CA GLU A 15 0.30 -9.84 14.75
C GLU A 15 -0.43 -10.79 13.80
N LYS A 16 -1.65 -11.21 14.16
CA LYS A 16 -2.49 -12.06 13.30
C LYS A 16 -2.92 -11.33 12.02
N TRP A 17 -3.19 -10.03 12.11
CA TRP A 17 -3.49 -9.20 10.96
C TRP A 17 -2.32 -9.16 9.98
N ASP A 18 -1.12 -8.87 10.48
CA ASP A 18 0.08 -8.75 9.64
C ASP A 18 0.46 -10.11 9.01
N ASP A 19 0.39 -11.18 9.77
CA ASP A 19 0.58 -12.55 9.27
C ASP A 19 -0.45 -12.91 8.19
N PHE A 20 -1.73 -12.62 8.42
CA PHE A 20 -2.78 -12.84 7.44
C PHE A 20 -2.52 -12.07 6.13
N VAL A 21 -2.21 -10.78 6.23
CA VAL A 21 -1.96 -9.92 5.05
C VAL A 21 -0.78 -10.44 4.23
N MET A 22 0.32 -10.81 4.89
CA MET A 22 1.57 -11.15 4.20
C MET A 22 1.61 -12.61 3.72
N ASN A 23 1.00 -13.55 4.46
CA ASN A 23 1.21 -14.98 4.26
C ASN A 23 -0.05 -15.76 3.87
N HIS A 24 -1.25 -15.19 4.08
CA HIS A 24 -2.53 -15.91 3.93
C HIS A 24 -3.56 -15.14 3.11
N SER A 25 -3.13 -14.24 2.23
CA SER A 25 -4.04 -13.45 1.40
C SER A 25 -3.64 -13.48 -0.08
N VAL A 26 -4.63 -13.30 -0.96
CA VAL A 26 -4.42 -13.25 -2.41
C VAL A 26 -3.96 -11.88 -2.91
N ASN A 27 -4.24 -10.81 -2.17
CA ASN A 27 -4.05 -9.44 -2.63
C ASN A 27 -3.50 -8.50 -1.55
N GLY A 28 -2.94 -9.05 -0.48
CA GLY A 28 -2.27 -8.28 0.55
C GLY A 28 -0.88 -7.82 0.12
N THR A 29 -0.47 -6.67 0.64
CA THR A 29 0.89 -6.14 0.54
C THR A 29 1.31 -5.59 1.89
N PHE A 30 2.59 -5.28 2.08
CA PHE A 30 3.05 -4.66 3.32
C PHE A 30 2.33 -3.32 3.64
N LEU A 31 1.79 -2.64 2.63
CA LEU A 31 1.02 -1.39 2.78
C LEU A 31 -0.30 -1.56 3.53
N GLN A 32 -0.81 -2.77 3.65
CA GLN A 32 -2.03 -3.10 4.40
C GLN A 32 -1.73 -3.74 5.76
N THR A 33 -0.47 -3.92 6.13
CA THR A 33 -0.07 -4.40 7.46
C THR A 33 -0.27 -3.33 8.52
N ARG A 34 -0.54 -3.73 9.76
CA ARG A 34 -0.59 -2.80 10.90
C ARG A 34 0.77 -2.18 11.17
N ARG A 35 1.83 -2.93 10.92
CA ARG A 35 3.21 -2.46 10.99
C ARG A 35 3.44 -1.22 10.12
N PHE A 36 2.86 -1.17 8.92
CA PHE A 36 2.87 0.02 8.07
C PHE A 36 1.83 1.05 8.52
N LEU A 37 0.54 0.68 8.61
CA LEU A 37 -0.56 1.63 8.80
C LEU A 37 -0.46 2.45 10.09
N GLU A 38 0.06 1.88 11.18
CA GLU A 38 0.15 2.54 12.47
C GLU A 38 1.21 3.65 12.56
N TYR A 39 2.04 3.87 11.52
CA TYR A 39 2.92 5.05 11.50
C TYR A 39 2.12 6.36 11.47
N HIS A 40 0.88 6.31 10.99
CA HIS A 40 0.00 7.48 10.97
C HIS A 40 -0.43 7.96 12.36
N ARG A 41 -0.30 7.10 13.38
CA ARG A 41 -0.71 7.40 14.77
C ARG A 41 -2.15 7.93 14.79
N ASN A 42 -2.34 9.14 15.30
CA ASN A 42 -3.66 9.76 15.45
C ASN A 42 -4.11 10.63 14.27
N ARG A 43 -3.46 10.53 13.10
CA ARG A 43 -3.85 11.33 11.92
C ARG A 43 -5.20 10.93 11.33
N PHE A 44 -5.59 9.68 11.50
CA PHE A 44 -6.82 9.14 10.96
C PHE A 44 -7.60 8.38 12.03
N GLU A 45 -8.93 8.49 11.99
CA GLU A 45 -9.81 7.63 12.78
C GLU A 45 -9.82 6.24 12.15
N ASP A 46 -9.15 5.28 12.78
CA ASP A 46 -9.07 3.90 12.31
C ASP A 46 -10.40 3.18 12.52
N VAL A 47 -11.01 2.71 11.45
CA VAL A 47 -12.24 1.93 11.44
C VAL A 47 -12.07 0.60 10.70
N SER A 48 -10.84 0.10 10.69
CA SER A 48 -10.49 -1.18 10.06
C SER A 48 -11.32 -2.32 10.58
N LEU A 49 -11.61 -3.29 9.71
CA LEU A 49 -12.52 -4.40 9.99
C LEU A 49 -11.84 -5.74 9.75
N VAL A 50 -12.26 -6.75 10.52
CA VAL A 50 -11.90 -8.16 10.34
C VAL A 50 -13.17 -8.95 10.12
N ILE A 51 -13.16 -9.83 9.13
CA ILE A 51 -14.29 -10.70 8.78
C ILE A 51 -13.90 -12.15 9.03
N TYR A 52 -14.74 -12.85 9.79
CA TYR A 52 -14.52 -14.23 10.23
C TYR A 52 -15.59 -15.18 9.71
N LYS A 53 -15.16 -16.42 9.45
CA LYS A 53 -16.01 -17.59 9.29
C LYS A 53 -15.93 -18.42 10.57
N GLY A 54 -17.08 -18.69 11.19
CA GLY A 54 -17.08 -19.34 12.51
C GLY A 54 -16.52 -18.42 13.61
N ASN A 55 -15.68 -18.97 14.47
CA ASN A 55 -15.17 -18.23 15.63
C ASN A 55 -13.80 -17.58 15.40
N ASP A 56 -12.90 -18.22 14.61
CA ASP A 56 -11.50 -17.84 14.57
C ASP A 56 -10.87 -17.77 13.16
N THR A 57 -11.59 -18.20 12.12
CA THR A 57 -11.04 -18.26 10.76
C THR A 57 -11.21 -16.92 10.05
N VAL A 58 -10.13 -16.23 9.78
CA VAL A 58 -10.14 -14.95 9.06
C VAL A 58 -10.43 -15.20 7.58
N VAL A 59 -11.44 -14.53 7.04
CA VAL A 59 -11.81 -14.57 5.63
C VAL A 59 -11.32 -13.33 4.90
N ALA A 60 -11.41 -12.18 5.56
CA ALA A 60 -10.91 -10.93 5.00
C ALA A 60 -10.53 -9.94 6.12
N VAL A 61 -9.62 -9.02 5.77
CA VAL A 61 -9.37 -7.82 6.55
C VAL A 61 -9.53 -6.59 5.66
N ILE A 62 -9.98 -5.48 6.24
CA ILE A 62 -10.27 -4.25 5.50
C ILE A 62 -9.65 -3.08 6.25
N PRO A 63 -8.42 -2.67 5.86
CA PRO A 63 -7.82 -1.46 6.42
C PRO A 63 -8.61 -0.24 5.97
N ALA A 64 -9.10 0.55 6.93
CA ALA A 64 -9.93 1.70 6.63
C ALA A 64 -9.83 2.81 7.67
N CYS A 65 -10.11 4.04 7.24
CA CYS A 65 -10.32 5.19 8.10
C CYS A 65 -11.68 5.82 7.85
N ALA A 66 -12.24 6.44 8.88
CA ALA A 66 -13.43 7.26 8.74
C ALA A 66 -13.05 8.68 8.33
N ILE A 67 -13.78 9.23 7.37
CA ILE A 67 -13.74 10.64 7.00
C ILE A 67 -15.12 11.23 7.29
N CYS A 68 -15.14 12.39 7.92
CA CYS A 68 -16.37 13.14 8.15
C CYS A 68 -16.30 14.45 7.37
N ASP A 69 -17.13 14.60 6.36
CA ASP A 69 -17.23 15.80 5.54
C ASP A 69 -18.68 16.30 5.51
N GLU A 70 -18.90 17.56 5.91
CA GLU A 70 -20.23 18.18 6.00
C GLU A 70 -21.27 17.32 6.73
N GLY A 71 -20.85 16.61 7.78
CA GLY A 71 -21.70 15.71 8.56
C GLY A 71 -22.02 14.36 7.88
N LYS A 72 -21.42 14.07 6.73
CA LYS A 72 -21.54 12.79 6.04
C LYS A 72 -20.33 11.93 6.36
N LYS A 73 -20.59 10.72 6.86
CA LYS A 73 -19.55 9.76 7.21
C LYS A 73 -19.18 8.90 6.01
N GLU A 74 -17.91 8.89 5.65
CA GLU A 74 -17.35 8.05 4.58
C GLU A 74 -16.44 6.97 5.19
N PHE A 75 -16.62 5.72 4.76
CA PHE A 75 -15.69 4.62 5.00
C PHE A 75 -14.68 4.61 3.85
N CYS A 76 -13.43 4.95 4.14
CA CYS A 76 -12.40 5.10 3.13
C CYS A 76 -11.33 4.02 3.31
N ALA A 77 -10.96 3.33 2.24
CA ALA A 77 -9.72 2.57 2.19
C ALA A 77 -8.60 3.46 2.72
N HIS A 78 -7.68 2.91 3.51
CA HIS A 78 -6.85 3.70 4.42
C HIS A 78 -6.17 4.90 3.74
N CYS A 79 -6.46 6.11 4.22
CA CYS A 79 -6.08 7.37 3.57
C CYS A 79 -4.58 7.60 3.45
N GLY A 80 -3.79 6.95 4.29
CA GLY A 80 -2.33 7.04 4.26
C GLY A 80 -1.65 5.87 3.56
N SER A 81 -2.38 5.07 2.79
CA SER A 81 -1.82 3.95 2.04
C SER A 81 -2.16 4.06 0.55
N THR A 82 -1.26 3.57 -0.29
CA THR A 82 -1.50 3.44 -1.73
C THR A 82 -2.61 2.44 -2.01
N PHE A 83 -2.65 1.33 -1.27
CA PHE A 83 -3.70 0.32 -1.32
C PHE A 83 -4.37 0.21 0.03
N GLY A 84 -5.66 0.04 0.03
CA GLY A 84 -6.52 -0.30 1.15
C GLY A 84 -7.46 -1.39 0.66
N GLY A 85 -8.74 -1.17 0.71
CA GLY A 85 -9.73 -2.09 0.14
C GLY A 85 -9.85 -3.41 0.91
N ILE A 86 -10.37 -4.42 0.26
CA ILE A 86 -10.63 -5.72 0.86
C ILE A 86 -9.45 -6.64 0.59
N VAL A 87 -8.79 -7.09 1.65
CA VAL A 87 -7.75 -8.12 1.58
C VAL A 87 -8.39 -9.46 1.89
N MET A 88 -8.42 -10.34 0.89
CA MET A 88 -9.11 -11.63 0.97
C MET A 88 -8.14 -12.77 1.27
N SER A 89 -8.61 -13.75 2.05
CA SER A 89 -7.88 -15.00 2.26
C SER A 89 -7.66 -15.76 0.96
N ASP A 90 -6.49 -16.39 0.82
CA ASP A 90 -6.15 -17.32 -0.25
C ASP A 90 -7.01 -18.59 -0.24
N LEU A 91 -7.47 -19.03 0.94
CA LEU A 91 -8.34 -20.20 1.10
C LEU A 91 -9.81 -19.91 0.79
N PHE A 92 -10.23 -18.65 0.80
CA PHE A 92 -11.64 -18.24 0.67
C PHE A 92 -11.84 -17.20 -0.44
N TYR A 93 -11.04 -17.27 -1.48
CA TYR A 93 -11.17 -16.40 -2.64
C TYR A 93 -12.00 -17.08 -3.75
N ASP A 94 -13.27 -17.23 -3.50
CA ASP A 94 -14.27 -17.77 -4.42
C ASP A 94 -15.54 -16.93 -4.45
N ILE A 95 -16.45 -17.27 -5.37
CA ILE A 95 -17.67 -16.51 -5.62
C ILE A 95 -18.54 -16.40 -4.36
N GLU A 96 -18.70 -17.51 -3.62
CA GLU A 96 -19.59 -17.56 -2.46
C GLU A 96 -19.04 -16.71 -1.29
N HIS A 97 -17.75 -16.81 -1.03
CA HIS A 97 -17.11 -16.06 0.06
C HIS A 97 -16.98 -14.57 -0.26
N VAL A 98 -16.60 -14.19 -1.47
CA VAL A 98 -16.51 -12.78 -1.87
C VAL A 98 -17.88 -12.12 -1.82
N ASP A 99 -18.93 -12.77 -2.31
CA ASP A 99 -20.31 -12.25 -2.23
C ASP A 99 -20.76 -12.09 -0.77
N ALA A 100 -20.47 -13.06 0.09
CA ALA A 100 -20.80 -13.00 1.52
C ALA A 100 -20.03 -11.87 2.24
N VAL A 101 -18.73 -11.68 1.95
CA VAL A 101 -17.92 -10.59 2.47
C VAL A 101 -18.50 -9.24 2.08
N MET A 102 -18.82 -9.04 0.82
CA MET A 102 -19.43 -7.80 0.35
C MET A 102 -20.78 -7.54 1.02
N THR A 103 -21.59 -8.58 1.20
CA THR A 103 -22.92 -8.47 1.82
C THR A 103 -22.83 -8.07 3.29
N VAL A 104 -21.94 -8.71 4.07
CA VAL A 104 -21.79 -8.37 5.49
C VAL A 104 -21.16 -7.00 5.68
N LEU A 105 -20.19 -6.63 4.82
CA LEU A 105 -19.57 -5.30 4.84
C LEU A 105 -20.61 -4.21 4.59
N GLU A 106 -21.33 -4.25 3.48
CA GLU A 106 -22.32 -3.24 3.12
C GLU A 106 -23.43 -3.10 4.16
N SER A 107 -23.95 -4.24 4.67
CA SER A 107 -24.98 -4.21 5.69
C SER A 107 -24.49 -3.58 6.99
N THR A 108 -23.25 -3.85 7.38
CA THR A 108 -22.61 -3.28 8.57
C THR A 108 -22.39 -1.79 8.42
N LEU A 109 -21.81 -1.35 7.32
CA LEU A 109 -21.53 0.07 7.08
C LEU A 109 -22.82 0.91 7.00
N ARG A 110 -23.89 0.38 6.38
CA ARG A 110 -25.20 1.03 6.37
C ARG A 110 -25.78 1.19 7.79
N LYS A 111 -25.68 0.14 8.63
CA LYS A 111 -26.14 0.20 10.03
C LYS A 111 -25.32 1.20 10.87
N GLN A 112 -24.05 1.39 10.55
CA GLN A 112 -23.16 2.35 11.20
C GLN A 112 -23.30 3.78 10.66
N GLY A 113 -24.20 4.02 9.69
CA GLY A 113 -24.52 5.34 9.15
C GLY A 113 -23.49 5.88 8.16
N TYR A 114 -22.70 5.00 7.52
CA TYR A 114 -21.84 5.43 6.44
C TYR A 114 -22.64 5.73 5.17
N HIS A 115 -22.40 6.90 4.57
CA HIS A 115 -23.08 7.37 3.36
C HIS A 115 -22.32 7.01 2.09
N ARG A 116 -21.01 6.82 2.20
CA ARG A 116 -20.12 6.50 1.09
C ARG A 116 -19.10 5.45 1.53
N VAL A 117 -18.76 4.60 0.60
CA VAL A 117 -17.64 3.64 0.72
C VAL A 117 -16.67 3.89 -0.42
N ARG A 118 -15.42 4.11 -0.11
CA ARG A 118 -14.33 4.26 -1.09
C ARG A 118 -13.27 3.21 -0.83
N LEU A 119 -13.08 2.32 -1.77
CA LEU A 119 -12.08 1.26 -1.72
C LEU A 119 -10.97 1.56 -2.75
N LYS A 120 -9.73 1.33 -2.36
CA LYS A 120 -8.58 1.44 -3.24
C LYS A 120 -7.93 0.06 -3.34
N LEU A 121 -8.29 -0.69 -4.37
CA LEU A 121 -7.89 -2.09 -4.52
C LEU A 121 -6.39 -2.20 -4.78
N THR A 122 -5.81 -3.31 -4.37
CA THR A 122 -4.42 -3.68 -4.71
C THR A 122 -4.32 -3.89 -6.22
N SER A 123 -3.29 -3.31 -6.85
CA SER A 123 -3.02 -3.52 -8.26
C SER A 123 -2.76 -5.00 -8.55
N GLU A 124 -3.23 -5.49 -9.71
CA GLU A 124 -3.09 -6.89 -10.13
C GLU A 124 -1.64 -7.39 -10.15
N ILE A 125 -0.67 -6.52 -10.43
CA ILE A 125 0.75 -6.88 -10.43
C ILE A 125 1.27 -7.32 -9.05
N PHE A 126 0.58 -6.94 -7.98
CA PHE A 126 0.91 -7.32 -6.60
C PHE A 126 -0.03 -8.36 -6.02
N ALA A 127 -1.11 -8.71 -6.74
CA ALA A 127 -2.01 -9.78 -6.33
C ALA A 127 -1.46 -11.13 -6.76
N GLY A 128 -1.27 -12.04 -5.81
CA GLY A 128 -0.72 -13.38 -6.07
C GLY A 128 -1.63 -14.27 -6.93
N GLN A 129 -2.91 -13.93 -7.02
CA GLN A 129 -3.92 -14.54 -7.88
C GLN A 129 -4.76 -13.44 -8.51
N ASN A 130 -5.48 -13.81 -9.58
CA ASN A 130 -6.29 -12.90 -10.37
C ASN A 130 -7.33 -12.15 -9.51
N GLY A 131 -7.08 -10.87 -9.23
CA GLY A 131 -7.93 -9.99 -8.39
C GLY A 131 -9.30 -9.64 -8.99
N ASN A 132 -9.62 -10.12 -10.20
CA ASN A 132 -10.80 -9.76 -10.97
C ASN A 132 -12.13 -10.09 -10.28
N LEU A 133 -12.15 -11.03 -9.34
CA LEU A 133 -13.38 -11.43 -8.66
C LEU A 133 -13.94 -10.31 -7.77
N LEU A 134 -13.09 -9.57 -7.06
CA LEU A 134 -13.52 -8.39 -6.29
C LEU A 134 -14.07 -7.30 -7.22
N TYR A 135 -13.41 -7.03 -8.35
CA TYR A 135 -13.89 -6.10 -9.37
C TYR A 135 -15.27 -6.49 -9.91
N TYR A 136 -15.47 -7.76 -10.21
CA TYR A 136 -16.74 -8.27 -10.69
C TYR A 136 -17.87 -7.97 -9.68
N PHE A 137 -17.67 -8.28 -8.39
CA PHE A 137 -18.70 -8.06 -7.39
C PHE A 137 -18.95 -6.59 -7.11
N LEU A 138 -17.93 -5.75 -7.10
CA LEU A 138 -18.09 -4.31 -6.98
C LEU A 138 -18.94 -3.76 -8.14
N PHE A 139 -18.62 -4.16 -9.36
CA PHE A 139 -19.40 -3.76 -10.53
C PHE A 139 -20.87 -4.24 -10.45
N GLN A 140 -21.11 -5.52 -10.11
CA GLN A 140 -22.46 -6.08 -9.97
C GLN A 140 -23.28 -5.37 -8.88
N ARG A 141 -22.63 -4.84 -7.86
CA ARG A 141 -23.27 -4.11 -6.75
C ARG A 141 -23.41 -2.60 -7.00
N GLY A 142 -23.08 -2.15 -8.21
CA GLY A 142 -23.27 -0.78 -8.65
C GLY A 142 -22.24 0.22 -8.11
N TYR A 143 -21.05 -0.25 -7.72
CA TYR A 143 -19.94 0.65 -7.43
C TYR A 143 -19.46 1.33 -8.73
N SER A 144 -19.20 2.62 -8.65
CA SER A 144 -18.49 3.34 -9.71
C SER A 144 -16.98 3.19 -9.52
N SER A 145 -16.24 2.97 -10.59
CA SER A 145 -14.78 2.90 -10.58
C SER A 145 -14.14 4.17 -11.13
N TYR A 146 -12.94 4.42 -10.63
CA TYR A 146 -12.00 5.38 -11.16
C TYR A 146 -10.64 4.69 -11.27
N ASP A 147 -10.09 4.65 -12.48
CA ASP A 147 -8.87 3.91 -12.76
C ASP A 147 -7.66 4.85 -12.80
N GLU A 148 -6.59 4.47 -12.10
CA GLU A 148 -5.29 5.14 -12.14
C GLU A 148 -4.31 4.25 -12.92
N LEU A 149 -3.59 4.84 -13.87
CA LEU A 149 -2.58 4.12 -14.64
C LEU A 149 -1.24 4.12 -13.91
N SER A 150 -0.74 2.95 -13.58
CA SER A 150 0.60 2.76 -13.04
C SER A 150 1.53 2.12 -14.07
N CYS A 151 2.73 2.67 -14.23
CA CYS A 151 3.76 2.08 -15.06
C CYS A 151 4.81 1.40 -14.19
N TYR A 152 5.27 0.23 -14.59
CA TYR A 152 6.32 -0.51 -13.92
C TYR A 152 7.33 -1.07 -14.93
N ILE A 153 8.47 -1.48 -14.43
CA ILE A 153 9.50 -2.16 -15.21
C ILE A 153 9.52 -3.62 -14.78
N ASP A 154 9.24 -4.52 -15.72
CA ASP A 154 9.36 -5.96 -15.49
C ASP A 154 10.81 -6.39 -15.79
N PHE A 155 11.60 -6.54 -14.73
CA PHE A 155 12.99 -6.97 -14.87
C PHE A 155 13.15 -8.41 -15.37
N ALA A 156 12.12 -9.26 -15.25
CA ALA A 156 12.16 -10.61 -15.80
C ALA A 156 12.17 -10.62 -17.35
N SER A 157 11.70 -9.52 -17.96
CA SER A 157 11.73 -9.33 -19.42
C SER A 157 13.01 -8.68 -19.94
N TYR A 158 13.97 -8.33 -19.03
CA TYR A 158 15.20 -7.66 -19.41
C TYR A 158 16.29 -8.65 -19.76
N ASP A 159 17.10 -8.31 -20.78
CA ASP A 159 18.35 -9.01 -21.10
C ASP A 159 19.38 -8.80 -19.97
N GLU A 160 20.40 -9.66 -19.91
CA GLU A 160 21.52 -9.54 -18.96
C GLU A 160 22.21 -8.15 -19.04
N ASP A 161 22.33 -7.61 -20.25
CA ASP A 161 22.73 -6.20 -20.45
C ASP A 161 21.51 -5.29 -20.30
N ILE A 162 21.30 -4.76 -19.10
CA ILE A 162 20.18 -3.85 -18.78
C ILE A 162 20.13 -2.67 -19.77
N ALA A 163 21.28 -2.15 -20.22
CA ALA A 163 21.33 -1.00 -21.13
C ALA A 163 20.80 -1.33 -22.54
N SER A 164 20.78 -2.61 -22.93
CA SER A 164 20.22 -3.04 -24.22
C SER A 164 18.72 -2.77 -24.31
N ASN A 165 18.02 -2.81 -23.17
CA ASN A 165 16.59 -2.58 -23.05
C ASN A 165 16.19 -1.09 -23.05
N PHE A 166 17.17 -0.18 -22.99
CA PHE A 166 16.90 1.26 -22.97
C PHE A 166 16.55 1.78 -24.35
N THR A 167 15.64 2.75 -24.41
CA THR A 167 15.46 3.55 -25.63
C THR A 167 16.76 4.27 -25.99
N SER A 168 16.91 4.68 -27.26
CA SER A 168 18.12 5.36 -27.74
C SER A 168 18.49 6.59 -26.92
N GLY A 169 17.47 7.38 -26.49
CA GLY A 169 17.68 8.55 -25.63
C GLY A 169 18.22 8.15 -24.26
N ARG A 170 17.57 7.19 -23.57
CA ARG A 170 18.02 6.72 -22.27
C ARG A 170 19.37 6.05 -22.28
N ARG A 171 19.69 5.32 -23.36
CA ARG A 171 21.03 4.72 -23.55
C ARG A 171 22.12 5.79 -23.68
N ARG A 172 21.83 6.89 -24.38
CA ARG A 172 22.74 8.03 -24.46
C ARG A 172 22.94 8.69 -23.10
N ASP A 173 21.86 8.94 -22.36
CA ASP A 173 21.92 9.55 -21.03
C ASP A 173 22.70 8.67 -20.05
N TYR A 174 22.47 7.35 -20.08
CA TYR A 174 23.22 6.38 -19.30
C TYR A 174 24.72 6.41 -19.63
N LYS A 175 25.08 6.37 -20.92
CA LYS A 175 26.50 6.48 -21.34
C LYS A 175 27.13 7.80 -20.91
N TYR A 176 26.36 8.87 -20.85
CA TYR A 176 26.83 10.16 -20.36
C TYR A 176 27.05 10.12 -18.84
N SER A 177 26.13 9.53 -18.07
CA SER A 177 26.27 9.41 -16.63
C SER A 177 27.50 8.61 -16.20
N LEU A 178 27.87 7.57 -16.95
CA LEU A 178 29.08 6.78 -16.68
C LEU A 178 30.39 7.58 -16.75
N LYS A 179 30.38 8.77 -17.37
CA LYS A 179 31.57 9.65 -17.48
C LYS A 179 31.73 10.56 -16.27
N ASN A 180 30.74 10.62 -15.39
CA ASN A 180 30.71 11.58 -14.27
C ASN A 180 31.10 10.95 -12.93
N GLU A 181 31.73 9.78 -12.92
CA GLU A 181 32.25 9.09 -11.72
C GLU A 181 31.22 9.00 -10.58
N LEU A 182 29.93 8.78 -10.96
CA LEU A 182 28.85 8.65 -9.99
C LEU A 182 28.98 7.33 -9.24
N THR A 183 28.74 7.37 -7.94
CA THR A 183 28.64 6.18 -7.09
C THR A 183 27.21 6.01 -6.57
N PHE A 184 26.74 4.77 -6.56
CA PHE A 184 25.43 4.38 -6.04
C PHE A 184 25.62 3.51 -4.81
N GLN A 185 25.01 3.87 -3.70
CA GLN A 185 25.19 3.12 -2.45
C GLN A 185 23.93 3.10 -1.60
N LYS A 186 23.80 2.04 -0.81
CA LYS A 186 22.77 1.89 0.20
C LYS A 186 23.07 2.83 1.39
N LEU A 187 22.03 3.54 1.85
CA LEU A 187 22.12 4.47 2.96
C LEU A 187 21.90 3.73 4.28
N GLY A 188 22.88 3.80 5.19
CA GLY A 188 22.86 3.15 6.50
C GLY A 188 22.71 4.13 7.66
N GLU A 189 23.40 5.25 7.56
CA GLU A 189 23.55 6.20 8.67
C GLU A 189 22.42 7.24 8.70
N ARG A 190 22.08 7.68 9.93
CA ARG A 190 21.04 8.72 10.14
C ARG A 190 21.33 9.99 9.34
N GLN A 191 22.60 10.42 9.25
CA GLN A 191 22.98 11.61 8.50
C GLN A 191 22.70 11.44 7.01
N GLN A 192 22.99 10.27 6.45
CA GLN A 192 22.71 9.97 5.04
C GLN A 192 21.19 10.03 4.73
N ILE A 193 20.36 9.56 5.66
CA ILE A 193 18.90 9.68 5.53
C ILE A 193 18.45 11.14 5.64
N ALA A 194 19.13 11.96 6.46
CA ALA A 194 18.85 13.39 6.56
C ALA A 194 19.19 14.13 5.25
N ASP A 195 20.34 13.81 4.65
CA ASP A 195 20.76 14.37 3.37
C ASP A 195 19.77 13.98 2.24
N PHE A 196 19.39 12.70 2.18
CA PHE A 196 18.33 12.21 1.29
C PHE A 196 17.03 12.99 1.47
N TYR A 197 16.59 13.16 2.73
CA TYR A 197 15.35 13.88 3.03
C TYR A 197 15.42 15.36 2.61
N GLY A 198 16.58 15.99 2.77
CA GLY A 198 16.84 17.35 2.28
C GLY A 198 16.68 17.47 0.77
N ILE A 199 17.23 16.52 0.01
CA ILE A 199 17.08 16.46 -1.46
C ILE A 199 15.62 16.25 -1.84
N LEU A 200 14.90 15.34 -1.16
CA LEU A 200 13.50 15.08 -1.39
C LEU A 200 12.64 16.34 -1.16
N CYS A 201 12.86 17.07 -0.06
CA CYS A 201 12.19 18.33 0.23
C CYS A 201 12.44 19.37 -0.88
N GLY A 202 13.70 19.58 -1.26
CA GLY A 202 14.06 20.54 -2.31
C GLY A 202 13.48 20.18 -3.68
N ASN A 203 13.36 18.91 -4.00
CA ASN A 203 12.71 18.48 -5.24
C ASN A 203 11.20 18.72 -5.24
N LEU A 204 10.52 18.43 -4.15
CA LEU A 204 9.07 18.61 -4.03
C LEU A 204 8.68 20.09 -3.95
N GLU A 205 9.51 20.93 -3.34
CA GLU A 205 9.28 22.37 -3.23
C GLU A 205 9.14 23.04 -4.62
N LYS A 206 9.86 22.54 -5.63
CA LYS A 206 9.74 23.03 -7.03
C LYS A 206 8.32 22.87 -7.58
N PHE A 207 7.54 21.98 -7.03
CA PHE A 207 6.14 21.71 -7.41
C PHE A 207 5.13 22.24 -6.37
N GLY A 208 5.58 23.02 -5.38
CA GLY A 208 4.73 23.47 -4.27
C GLY A 208 4.24 22.33 -3.35
N ALA A 209 4.91 21.19 -3.38
CA ALA A 209 4.56 20.00 -2.61
C ALA A 209 5.51 19.80 -1.42
N LYS A 210 5.10 18.93 -0.49
CA LYS A 210 5.92 18.47 0.65
C LYS A 210 5.97 16.95 0.68
N PRO A 211 7.02 16.35 1.27
CA PRO A 211 7.05 14.91 1.51
C PRO A 211 5.81 14.43 2.26
N VAL A 212 5.28 13.30 1.87
CA VAL A 212 4.13 12.63 2.55
C VAL A 212 4.55 12.18 3.95
N HIS A 213 5.80 11.70 4.07
CA HIS A 213 6.39 11.25 5.32
C HIS A 213 7.33 12.32 5.89
N SER A 214 7.34 12.46 7.21
CA SER A 214 8.35 13.26 7.89
C SER A 214 9.69 12.52 7.94
N PHE A 215 10.75 13.24 8.26
CA PHE A 215 12.07 12.64 8.47
C PHE A 215 12.05 11.54 9.54
N GLU A 216 11.38 11.80 10.65
CA GLU A 216 11.29 10.84 11.75
C GLU A 216 10.52 9.58 11.36
N GLU A 217 9.48 9.70 10.52
CA GLU A 217 8.76 8.55 9.99
C GLU A 217 9.61 7.70 9.05
N LEU A 218 10.44 8.32 8.20
CA LEU A 218 11.38 7.57 7.35
C LEU A 218 12.43 6.83 8.17
N LEU A 219 12.93 7.44 9.26
CA LEU A 219 13.82 6.76 10.20
C LEU A 219 13.13 5.59 10.89
N GLU A 220 11.89 5.78 11.36
CA GLU A 220 11.11 4.72 11.99
C GLU A 220 10.86 3.55 11.03
N PHE A 221 10.63 3.79 9.74
CA PHE A 221 10.54 2.74 8.74
C PHE A 221 11.83 1.95 8.62
N LYS A 222 12.96 2.64 8.54
CA LYS A 222 14.27 2.01 8.36
C LYS A 222 14.74 1.26 9.61
N GLU A 223 14.56 1.84 10.80
CA GLU A 223 15.19 1.36 12.03
C GLU A 223 14.33 0.33 12.78
N SER A 224 13.01 0.29 12.54
CA SER A 224 12.10 -0.56 13.30
C SER A 224 10.94 -1.14 12.50
N ARG A 225 10.04 -0.31 11.98
CA ARG A 225 8.77 -0.79 11.43
C ARG A 225 8.91 -1.62 10.18
N LEU A 226 9.77 -1.23 9.27
CA LEU A 226 9.89 -1.81 7.92
C LEU A 226 11.35 -2.13 7.58
N LEU A 227 12.17 -2.39 8.59
CA LEU A 227 13.60 -2.58 8.45
C LEU A 227 13.99 -3.73 7.49
N ASP A 228 13.10 -4.71 7.33
CA ASP A 228 13.23 -5.86 6.44
C ASP A 228 12.60 -5.65 5.04
N ILE A 229 11.93 -4.52 4.83
CA ILE A 229 11.16 -4.22 3.61
C ILE A 229 11.67 -2.97 2.91
N VAL A 230 12.06 -1.92 3.67
CA VAL A 230 12.42 -0.61 3.14
C VAL A 230 13.92 -0.40 3.15
N GLU A 231 14.46 -0.04 2.00
CA GLU A 231 15.85 0.34 1.82
C GLU A 231 15.94 1.72 1.18
N PHE A 232 16.95 2.48 1.59
CA PHE A 232 17.23 3.79 1.01
C PHE A 232 18.55 3.73 0.25
N TYR A 233 18.59 4.39 -0.88
CA TYR A 233 19.76 4.48 -1.74
C TYR A 233 20.04 5.92 -2.11
N GLY A 234 21.31 6.25 -2.32
CA GLY A 234 21.73 7.57 -2.74
C GLY A 234 22.74 7.49 -3.88
N VAL A 235 22.74 8.52 -4.72
CA VAL A 235 23.77 8.74 -5.76
C VAL A 235 24.67 9.87 -5.30
N TYR A 236 25.97 9.65 -5.42
CA TYR A 236 27.00 10.59 -5.01
C TYR A 236 27.88 10.99 -6.20
N HIS A 237 28.29 12.25 -6.18
CA HIS A 237 29.35 12.81 -7.04
C HIS A 237 30.33 13.57 -6.13
N GLU A 238 31.62 13.28 -6.23
CA GLU A 238 32.67 13.91 -5.40
C GLU A 238 32.34 13.89 -3.88
N ASN A 239 31.84 12.78 -3.38
CA ASN A 239 31.39 12.60 -1.97
C ASN A 239 30.15 13.42 -1.56
N GLN A 240 29.51 14.13 -2.45
CA GLN A 240 28.27 14.82 -2.19
C GLN A 240 27.09 14.00 -2.71
N MET A 241 26.07 13.78 -1.87
CA MET A 241 24.82 13.16 -2.33
C MET A 241 24.10 14.13 -3.24
N ILE A 242 23.70 13.65 -4.42
CA ILE A 242 23.05 14.46 -5.47
C ILE A 242 21.63 13.93 -5.81
N ALA A 243 21.31 12.67 -5.45
CA ALA A 243 20.00 12.05 -5.64
C ALA A 243 19.79 10.93 -4.62
#